data_590fe33e78a72325123c22c5f2fb4c53
#
_entry.id   590fe33e78a72325123c22c5f2fb4c53
#
_cell.length_a   1.000
_cell.length_b   1.000
_cell.length_c   1.000
_cell.angle_alpha   90.00
_cell.angle_beta   90.00
_cell.angle_gamma   90.00
#
_symmetry.space_group_name_H-M   'P 1'
#
loop_
_entity.id
_entity.type
_entity.pdbx_description
1 polymer ?
#
loop_
_entity_poly.entity_id
_entity_poly.type
_entity_poly.pdbx_seq_one_letter_code
_entity_poly.pdbx_strand_id
1 'polypeptide(L)'
;AYIKIKRYNLMYKKYPIEICFNGPDPQVLHQLTDSAMAIVRNSDKVCLPTSDWEPQVPVLTVDYNQQAARTSGLSRGDVALSLMSYTDGIPVGTFYDGIHPENIYVKCHTDKGEEVENLDRVNVFGMMPNVGNVFNRSTVQKLMSGRLDKDDVIRQVTSTTPLSQVSKGIDIRWEEPVVVRYNGQRQQRLQCSPA
;
A
#
# COMPACT_ATOMS: atom_id res chain seq x y z
N ALA A 1 -18.27 -14.39 8.06
CA ALA A 1 -17.22 -15.42 8.21
C ALA A 1 -17.88 -16.79 8.21
N TYR A 2 -17.33 -17.76 7.50
CA TYR A 2 -17.79 -19.14 7.53
C TYR A 2 -16.65 -20.07 7.96
N ILE A 3 -17.01 -21.17 8.65
CA ILE A 3 -16.05 -22.16 9.12
C ILE A 3 -16.23 -23.41 8.27
N LYS A 4 -15.16 -23.87 7.62
CA LYS A 4 -15.12 -25.11 6.85
C LYS A 4 -14.34 -26.18 7.61
N ILE A 5 -15.03 -27.21 8.06
CA ILE A 5 -14.40 -28.36 8.73
C ILE A 5 -14.19 -29.45 7.67
N LYS A 6 -12.93 -29.86 7.45
CA LYS A 6 -12.58 -30.95 6.53
C LYS A 6 -11.88 -32.08 7.28
N ARG A 7 -12.12 -33.33 6.84
CA ARG A 7 -11.26 -34.44 7.23
C ARG A 7 -9.89 -34.25 6.61
N TYR A 8 -8.85 -34.67 7.31
CA TYR A 8 -7.50 -34.68 6.78
C TYR A 8 -7.46 -35.51 5.49
N ASN A 9 -6.94 -34.91 4.42
CA ASN A 9 -6.78 -35.56 3.13
C ASN A 9 -5.38 -35.24 2.61
N LEU A 10 -4.63 -36.26 2.20
CA LEU A 10 -3.28 -36.14 1.62
C LEU A 10 -3.29 -35.51 0.21
N MET A 11 -4.46 -35.48 -0.47
CA MET A 11 -4.58 -34.78 -1.76
C MET A 11 -4.60 -33.27 -1.56
N TYR A 12 -3.61 -32.58 -2.14
CA TYR A 12 -3.50 -31.11 -2.10
C TYR A 12 -4.53 -30.43 -3.04
N LYS A 13 -5.80 -30.69 -2.84
CA LYS A 13 -6.88 -29.94 -3.50
C LYS A 13 -7.70 -29.22 -2.46
N LYS A 14 -7.58 -27.91 -2.39
CA LYS A 14 -8.35 -27.07 -1.48
C LYS A 14 -9.84 -27.14 -1.82
N TYR A 15 -10.16 -27.16 -3.11
CA TYR A 15 -11.50 -27.25 -3.66
C TYR A 15 -11.55 -28.36 -4.72
N PRO A 16 -12.55 -29.28 -4.67
CA PRO A 16 -12.70 -30.38 -5.65
C PRO A 16 -13.17 -29.90 -7.02
N ILE A 17 -13.92 -28.80 -7.06
CA ILE A 17 -14.47 -28.24 -8.29
C ILE A 17 -13.82 -26.87 -8.53
N GLU A 18 -13.19 -26.72 -9.69
CA GLU A 18 -12.56 -25.47 -10.12
C GLU A 18 -12.99 -25.18 -11.56
N ILE A 19 -13.51 -23.97 -11.79
CA ILE A 19 -13.84 -23.46 -13.12
C ILE A 19 -12.87 -22.33 -13.40
N CYS A 20 -12.07 -22.46 -14.47
CA CYS A 20 -11.02 -21.53 -14.82
C CYS A 20 -11.42 -20.67 -16.02
N PHE A 21 -11.32 -19.36 -15.87
CA PHE A 21 -11.50 -18.39 -16.93
C PHE A 21 -10.14 -17.78 -17.26
N ASN A 22 -9.74 -17.81 -18.52
CA ASN A 22 -8.46 -17.27 -18.98
C ASN A 22 -8.71 -16.16 -20.00
N GLY A 23 -7.98 -15.05 -19.86
CA GLY A 23 -8.12 -13.93 -20.80
C GLY A 23 -7.17 -12.78 -20.49
N PRO A 24 -7.01 -11.84 -21.43
CA PRO A 24 -6.17 -10.67 -21.25
C PRO A 24 -6.82 -9.58 -20.40
N ASP A 25 -8.16 -9.46 -20.45
CA ASP A 25 -8.92 -8.38 -19.83
C ASP A 25 -9.47 -8.81 -18.45
N PRO A 26 -9.05 -8.16 -17.36
CA PRO A 26 -9.53 -8.48 -16.02
C PRO A 26 -11.01 -8.19 -15.83
N GLN A 27 -11.57 -7.16 -16.47
CA GLN A 27 -12.98 -6.80 -16.32
C GLN A 27 -13.91 -7.89 -16.91
N VAL A 28 -13.54 -8.44 -18.07
CA VAL A 28 -14.26 -9.56 -18.68
C VAL A 28 -14.18 -10.81 -17.80
N LEU A 29 -13.02 -11.08 -17.22
CA LEU A 29 -12.85 -12.21 -16.31
C LEU A 29 -13.73 -12.08 -15.07
N HIS A 30 -13.82 -10.89 -14.46
CA HIS A 30 -14.74 -10.62 -13.35
C HIS A 30 -16.20 -10.86 -13.74
N GLN A 31 -16.67 -10.31 -14.87
CA GLN A 31 -18.05 -10.49 -15.33
C GLN A 31 -18.40 -11.97 -15.56
N LEU A 32 -17.48 -12.73 -16.15
CA LEU A 32 -17.66 -14.17 -16.37
C LEU A 32 -17.72 -14.92 -15.04
N THR A 33 -16.80 -14.62 -14.13
CA THR A 33 -16.75 -15.25 -12.81
C THR A 33 -17.97 -14.92 -11.98
N ASP A 34 -18.46 -13.68 -11.99
CA ASP A 34 -19.66 -13.25 -11.26
C ASP A 34 -20.92 -13.91 -11.83
N SER A 35 -21.01 -14.03 -13.15
CA SER A 35 -22.11 -14.73 -13.81
C SER A 35 -22.12 -16.22 -13.44
N ALA A 36 -20.95 -16.86 -13.48
CA ALA A 36 -20.82 -18.25 -13.06
C ALA A 36 -21.08 -18.42 -11.55
N MET A 37 -20.63 -17.48 -10.72
CA MET A 37 -20.89 -17.44 -9.28
C MET A 37 -22.40 -17.39 -8.97
N ALA A 38 -23.14 -16.56 -9.71
CA ALA A 38 -24.59 -16.46 -9.56
C ALA A 38 -25.29 -17.79 -9.89
N ILE A 39 -24.87 -18.47 -10.97
CA ILE A 39 -25.42 -19.79 -11.35
C ILE A 39 -25.11 -20.83 -10.27
N VAL A 40 -23.87 -20.87 -9.80
CA VAL A 40 -23.42 -21.85 -8.81
C VAL A 40 -24.12 -21.64 -7.45
N ARG A 41 -24.33 -20.38 -7.04
CA ARG A 41 -25.05 -20.06 -5.79
C ARG A 41 -26.50 -20.51 -5.79
N ASN A 42 -27.14 -20.56 -6.96
CA ASN A 42 -28.53 -21.02 -7.12
C ASN A 42 -28.64 -22.52 -7.24
N SER A 43 -27.55 -23.27 -7.16
CA SER A 43 -27.55 -24.75 -7.27
C SER A 43 -27.43 -25.39 -5.91
N ASP A 44 -28.36 -26.33 -5.60
CA ASP A 44 -28.32 -27.11 -4.37
C ASP A 44 -27.23 -28.20 -4.34
N LYS A 45 -26.54 -28.41 -5.47
CA LYS A 45 -25.52 -29.46 -5.62
C LYS A 45 -24.11 -29.01 -5.22
N VAL A 46 -23.91 -27.73 -4.99
CA VAL A 46 -22.60 -27.15 -4.67
C VAL A 46 -22.70 -26.20 -3.49
N CYS A 47 -21.66 -26.20 -2.68
CA CYS A 47 -21.56 -25.30 -1.53
C CYS A 47 -20.25 -24.49 -1.56
N LEU A 48 -20.27 -23.38 -0.84
CA LEU A 48 -19.11 -22.50 -0.62
C LEU A 48 -18.43 -22.02 -1.93
N PRO A 49 -19.18 -21.45 -2.88
CA PRO A 49 -18.55 -20.88 -4.06
C PRO A 49 -17.71 -19.67 -3.67
N THR A 50 -16.47 -19.63 -4.14
CA THR A 50 -15.52 -18.54 -3.88
C THR A 50 -14.66 -18.30 -5.11
N SER A 51 -14.17 -17.08 -5.29
CA SER A 51 -13.18 -16.72 -6.30
C SER A 51 -11.79 -16.76 -5.70
N ASP A 52 -10.78 -17.08 -6.52
CA ASP A 52 -9.37 -16.99 -6.14
C ASP A 52 -8.81 -15.55 -6.25
N TRP A 53 -9.50 -14.68 -6.97
CA TRP A 53 -9.21 -13.24 -6.91
C TRP A 53 -9.96 -12.63 -5.74
N GLU A 54 -9.22 -11.95 -4.88
CA GLU A 54 -9.78 -11.20 -3.76
C GLU A 54 -10.50 -9.94 -4.27
N PRO A 55 -11.36 -9.32 -3.44
CA PRO A 55 -11.96 -8.03 -3.80
C PRO A 55 -10.89 -7.00 -4.10
N GLN A 56 -11.18 -6.12 -5.06
CA GLN A 56 -10.30 -5.00 -5.37
C GLN A 56 -10.04 -4.14 -4.13
N VAL A 57 -8.83 -3.65 -4.01
CA VAL A 57 -8.39 -2.76 -2.93
C VAL A 57 -8.14 -1.36 -3.46
N PRO A 58 -8.44 -0.31 -2.68
CA PRO A 58 -8.10 1.05 -3.06
C PRO A 58 -6.59 1.26 -2.95
N VAL A 59 -5.96 1.69 -4.04
CA VAL A 59 -4.54 2.03 -4.10
C VAL A 59 -4.40 3.54 -4.32
N LEU A 60 -3.67 4.17 -3.44
CA LEU A 60 -3.39 5.60 -3.51
C LEU A 60 -2.26 5.83 -4.51
N THR A 61 -2.56 6.51 -5.61
CA THR A 61 -1.63 6.80 -6.69
C THR A 61 -1.33 8.29 -6.73
N VAL A 62 -0.04 8.63 -6.71
CA VAL A 62 0.42 10.02 -6.78
C VAL A 62 0.91 10.33 -8.19
N ASP A 63 0.41 11.39 -8.79
CA ASP A 63 0.97 11.94 -10.04
C ASP A 63 2.27 12.69 -9.72
N TYR A 64 3.36 11.95 -9.69
CA TYR A 64 4.67 12.40 -9.23
C TYR A 64 5.35 13.31 -10.25
N ASN A 65 5.64 14.54 -9.83
CA ASN A 65 6.46 15.49 -10.60
C ASN A 65 7.96 15.25 -10.35
N GLN A 66 8.56 14.45 -11.22
CA GLN A 66 9.96 14.06 -11.08
C GLN A 66 10.94 15.25 -11.07
N GLN A 67 10.65 16.30 -11.84
CA GLN A 67 11.54 17.46 -11.91
C GLN A 67 11.52 18.27 -10.61
N ALA A 68 10.33 18.56 -10.10
CA ALA A 68 10.17 19.28 -8.84
C ALA A 68 10.74 18.49 -7.65
N ALA A 69 10.49 17.18 -7.62
CA ALA A 69 10.98 16.31 -6.56
C ALA A 69 12.53 16.22 -6.56
N ARG A 70 13.16 16.11 -7.73
CA ARG A 70 14.62 16.13 -7.83
C ARG A 70 15.21 17.44 -7.32
N THR A 71 14.59 18.58 -7.62
CA THR A 71 15.02 19.88 -7.10
C THR A 71 14.93 19.95 -5.58
N SER A 72 13.91 19.28 -5.00
CA SER A 72 13.74 19.18 -3.54
C SER A 72 14.55 18.04 -2.91
N GLY A 73 15.31 17.26 -3.70
CA GLY A 73 16.11 16.14 -3.21
C GLY A 73 15.27 14.92 -2.78
N LEU A 74 14.03 14.81 -3.28
CA LEU A 74 13.10 13.74 -2.92
C LEU A 74 13.00 12.69 -4.01
N SER A 75 12.92 11.42 -3.62
CA SER A 75 12.65 10.27 -4.47
C SER A 75 11.17 9.86 -4.44
N ARG A 76 10.76 8.98 -5.37
CA ARG A 76 9.43 8.37 -5.31
C ARG A 76 9.22 7.55 -4.03
N GLY A 77 10.29 6.91 -3.56
CA GLY A 77 10.26 6.14 -2.31
C GLY A 77 9.98 7.03 -1.10
N ASP A 78 10.58 8.21 -1.04
CA ASP A 78 10.35 9.18 0.04
C ASP A 78 8.89 9.64 0.06
N VAL A 79 8.30 9.94 -1.12
CA VAL A 79 6.89 10.32 -1.23
C VAL A 79 5.98 9.17 -0.77
N ALA A 80 6.25 7.93 -1.21
CA ALA A 80 5.46 6.77 -0.83
C ALA A 80 5.53 6.48 0.67
N LEU A 81 6.73 6.53 1.27
CA LEU A 81 6.92 6.32 2.71
C LEU A 81 6.26 7.42 3.54
N SER A 82 6.38 8.68 3.08
CA SER A 82 5.71 9.78 3.75
C SER A 82 4.20 9.60 3.76
N LEU A 83 3.60 9.27 2.61
CA LEU A 83 2.16 8.99 2.54
C LEU A 83 1.76 7.79 3.41
N MET A 84 2.53 6.69 3.36
CA MET A 84 2.29 5.53 4.20
C MET A 84 2.31 5.88 5.69
N SER A 85 3.17 6.82 6.11
CA SER A 85 3.20 7.29 7.50
C SER A 85 1.93 8.02 7.94
N TYR A 86 1.22 8.65 7.02
CA TYR A 86 -0.05 9.34 7.31
C TYR A 86 -1.29 8.43 7.18
N THR A 87 -1.19 7.32 6.44
CA THR A 87 -2.30 6.39 6.21
C THR A 87 -2.16 5.14 7.09
N ASP A 88 -1.40 4.17 6.66
CA ASP A 88 -1.28 2.84 7.30
C ASP A 88 -0.30 2.82 8.47
N GLY A 89 0.67 3.72 8.46
CA GLY A 89 1.80 3.75 9.36
C GLY A 89 2.99 2.94 8.84
N ILE A 90 4.18 3.31 9.28
CA ILE A 90 5.44 2.63 8.94
C ILE A 90 5.70 1.55 9.98
N PRO A 91 5.84 0.26 9.60
CA PRO A 91 6.20 -0.80 10.54
C PRO A 91 7.64 -0.60 11.01
N VAL A 92 7.84 -0.48 12.31
CA VAL A 92 9.16 -0.23 12.92
C VAL A 92 9.67 -1.39 13.77
N GLY A 93 8.81 -2.35 14.08
CA GLY A 93 9.19 -3.51 14.88
C GLY A 93 8.01 -4.42 15.17
N THR A 94 8.32 -5.46 15.95
CA THR A 94 7.31 -6.43 16.41
C THR A 94 7.47 -6.60 17.91
N PHE A 95 6.39 -6.51 18.62
CA PHE A 95 6.27 -6.81 20.02
C PHE A 95 5.65 -8.20 20.19
N TYR A 96 6.09 -8.97 21.17
CA TYR A 96 5.56 -10.29 21.49
C TYR A 96 4.76 -10.24 22.79
N ASP A 97 3.46 -10.49 22.71
CA ASP A 97 2.64 -10.78 23.89
C ASP A 97 2.51 -12.31 24.04
N GLY A 98 3.38 -12.87 24.86
CA GLY A 98 3.55 -14.32 24.95
C GLY A 98 4.04 -14.92 23.63
N ILE A 99 3.15 -15.69 22.94
CA ILE A 99 3.43 -16.31 21.64
C ILE A 99 2.85 -15.52 20.44
N HIS A 100 2.11 -14.44 20.69
CA HIS A 100 1.45 -13.66 19.67
C HIS A 100 2.33 -12.47 19.26
N PRO A 101 2.76 -12.39 17.99
CA PRO A 101 3.49 -11.23 17.47
C PRO A 101 2.51 -10.09 17.15
N GLU A 102 2.79 -8.90 17.68
CA GLU A 102 2.06 -7.66 17.39
C GLU A 102 3.01 -6.66 16.73
N ASN A 103 2.60 -6.13 15.57
CA ASN A 103 3.42 -5.18 14.85
C ASN A 103 3.28 -3.78 15.42
N ILE A 104 4.42 -3.10 15.57
CA ILE A 104 4.49 -1.71 16.00
C ILE A 104 4.53 -0.82 14.75
N TYR A 105 3.60 0.12 14.66
CA TYR A 105 3.51 1.09 13.57
C TYR A 105 3.73 2.51 14.10
N VAL A 106 4.49 3.31 13.35
CA VAL A 106 4.62 4.74 13.57
C VAL A 106 3.73 5.45 12.56
N LYS A 107 2.79 6.27 13.06
CA LYS A 107 1.90 7.10 12.24
C LYS A 107 2.17 8.58 12.51
N CYS A 108 2.07 9.38 11.45
CA CYS A 108 2.05 10.83 11.55
C CYS A 108 0.62 11.32 11.77
N HIS A 109 0.44 12.23 12.70
CA HIS A 109 -0.81 12.89 13.00
C HIS A 109 -0.68 14.41 12.81
N THR A 110 -1.80 15.11 12.80
CA THR A 110 -1.81 16.58 12.87
C THR A 110 -1.26 17.07 14.22
N ASP A 111 -0.94 18.35 14.32
CA ASP A 111 -0.48 18.97 15.59
C ASP A 111 -1.49 18.80 16.74
N LYS A 112 -2.74 18.50 16.42
CA LYS A 112 -3.80 18.22 17.39
C LYS A 112 -3.93 16.74 17.76
N GLY A 113 -3.13 15.86 17.14
CA GLY A 113 -3.20 14.41 17.34
C GLY A 113 -4.33 13.72 16.57
N GLU A 114 -4.95 14.42 15.61
CA GLU A 114 -6.00 13.86 14.76
C GLU A 114 -5.40 13.24 13.48
N GLU A 115 -6.11 12.31 12.87
CA GLU A 115 -5.74 11.77 11.56
C GLU A 115 -5.83 12.86 10.48
N VAL A 116 -4.98 12.75 9.47
CA VAL A 116 -4.94 13.72 8.38
C VAL A 116 -6.04 13.41 7.37
N GLU A 117 -7.06 14.26 7.29
CA GLU A 117 -8.17 14.09 6.33
C GLU A 117 -7.78 14.44 4.90
N ASN A 118 -6.87 15.38 4.71
CA ASN A 118 -6.46 15.85 3.37
C ASN A 118 -4.99 15.57 3.11
N LEU A 119 -4.73 14.55 2.31
CA LEU A 119 -3.38 14.10 1.96
C LEU A 119 -2.64 15.07 1.01
N ASP A 120 -3.32 15.98 0.31
CA ASP A 120 -2.65 16.96 -0.55
C ASP A 120 -1.79 17.97 0.22
N ARG A 121 -2.12 18.15 1.50
CA ARG A 121 -1.44 19.12 2.39
C ARG A 121 -0.38 18.53 3.28
N VAL A 122 -0.13 17.22 3.17
CA VAL A 122 0.89 16.58 4.00
C VAL A 122 2.29 16.98 3.58
N ASN A 123 3.20 16.94 4.53
CA ASN A 123 4.60 17.18 4.27
C ASN A 123 5.33 15.88 3.95
N VAL A 124 6.09 15.90 2.87
CA VAL A 124 6.96 14.79 2.47
C VAL A 124 8.35 15.01 3.05
N PHE A 125 8.92 13.98 3.59
CA PHE A 125 10.29 13.99 4.14
C PHE A 125 11.18 13.02 3.37
N GLY A 126 12.45 13.41 3.19
CA GLY A 126 13.45 12.52 2.60
C GLY A 126 14.00 11.56 3.66
N MET A 127 14.12 10.29 3.31
CA MET A 127 14.78 9.28 4.16
C MET A 127 16.30 9.56 4.30
N MET A 128 16.89 10.14 3.28
CA MET A 128 18.29 10.56 3.30
C MET A 128 18.40 12.02 3.74
N PRO A 129 19.19 12.32 4.76
CA PRO A 129 19.46 13.71 5.15
C PRO A 129 20.01 14.49 3.96
N ASN A 130 19.38 15.60 3.61
CA ASN A 130 19.89 16.45 2.54
C ASN A 130 21.05 17.31 3.07
N VAL A 131 22.25 16.74 3.05
CA VAL A 131 23.47 17.39 3.54
C VAL A 131 23.77 18.67 2.76
N GLY A 132 23.29 18.78 1.50
CA GLY A 132 23.45 20.00 0.69
C GLY A 132 22.79 21.23 1.32
N ASN A 133 21.70 21.05 2.04
CA ASN A 133 21.01 22.15 2.73
C ASN A 133 21.81 22.70 3.92
N VAL A 134 22.72 21.91 4.49
CA VAL A 134 23.58 22.33 5.60
C VAL A 134 24.64 23.36 5.14
N PHE A 135 25.03 23.30 3.87
CA PHE A 135 25.99 24.22 3.29
C PHE A 135 25.38 25.52 2.72
N ASN A 136 24.23 25.91 3.23
CA ASN A 136 23.62 27.18 2.86
C ASN A 136 24.43 28.36 3.47
N ARG A 137 24.49 29.49 2.75
CA ARG A 137 25.26 30.70 3.16
C ARG A 137 24.98 31.15 4.59
N SER A 138 23.71 31.05 5.03
CA SER A 138 23.30 31.42 6.39
C SER A 138 23.87 30.47 7.45
N THR A 139 23.96 29.17 7.15
CA THR A 139 24.49 28.15 8.07
C THR A 139 26.00 28.26 8.17
N VAL A 140 26.66 28.47 7.05
CA VAL A 140 28.11 28.70 7.03
C VAL A 140 28.48 29.97 7.83
N GLN A 141 27.67 31.03 7.71
CA GLN A 141 27.89 32.28 8.49
C GLN A 141 27.63 32.05 10.00
N LYS A 142 26.61 31.29 10.38
CA LYS A 142 26.36 30.89 11.78
C LYS A 142 27.49 30.00 12.33
N LEU A 143 28.00 29.08 11.50
CA LEU A 143 29.16 28.25 11.86
C LEU A 143 30.41 29.09 12.13
N MET A 144 30.70 30.03 11.24
CA MET A 144 31.87 30.92 11.39
C MET A 144 31.75 31.89 12.58
N SER A 145 30.50 32.22 12.97
CA SER A 145 30.23 33.06 14.15
C SER A 145 30.12 32.27 15.48
N GLY A 146 30.31 30.95 15.45
CA GLY A 146 30.17 30.09 16.63
C GLY A 146 28.77 29.99 17.22
N ARG A 147 27.74 30.40 16.45
CA ARG A 147 26.31 30.42 16.86
C ARG A 147 25.49 29.29 16.26
N LEU A 148 26.12 28.25 15.70
CA LEU A 148 25.44 27.13 15.12
C LEU A 148 24.91 26.22 16.23
N ASP A 149 23.59 26.13 16.37
CA ASP A 149 22.95 25.20 17.27
C ASP A 149 22.71 23.84 16.58
N LYS A 150 22.76 22.75 17.35
CA LYS A 150 22.46 21.39 16.88
C LYS A 150 21.06 21.29 16.29
N ASP A 151 20.08 21.98 16.88
CA ASP A 151 18.70 22.00 16.44
C ASP A 151 18.55 22.69 15.07
N ASP A 152 19.34 23.73 14.80
CA ASP A 152 19.35 24.40 13.48
C ASP A 152 19.85 23.44 12.38
N VAL A 153 20.87 22.64 12.67
CA VAL A 153 21.40 21.64 11.75
C VAL A 153 20.39 20.54 11.49
N ILE A 154 19.78 19.99 12.54
CA ILE A 154 18.78 18.95 12.43
C ILE A 154 17.59 19.43 11.60
N ARG A 155 17.05 20.62 11.85
CA ARG A 155 15.94 21.20 11.08
C ARG A 155 16.25 21.37 9.59
N GLN A 156 17.49 21.73 9.25
CA GLN A 156 17.89 21.88 7.85
C GLN A 156 18.12 20.56 7.14
N VAL A 157 18.62 19.56 7.86
CA VAL A 157 18.84 18.20 7.36
C VAL A 157 17.51 17.46 7.18
N THR A 158 16.53 17.73 8.05
CA THR A 158 15.20 17.12 8.05
C THR A 158 14.13 18.02 7.40
N SER A 159 14.53 18.87 6.44
CA SER A 159 13.58 19.75 5.75
C SER A 159 12.48 18.94 5.08
N THR A 160 11.23 19.33 5.34
CA THR A 160 10.06 18.76 4.71
C THR A 160 9.58 19.61 3.54
N THR A 161 8.99 18.99 2.54
CA THR A 161 8.42 19.66 1.38
C THR A 161 6.94 19.29 1.28
N PRO A 162 6.02 20.27 1.11
CA PRO A 162 4.61 19.94 0.90
C PRO A 162 4.42 19.04 -0.32
N LEU A 163 3.55 18.04 -0.21
CA LEU A 163 3.27 17.10 -1.29
C LEU A 163 2.84 17.81 -2.58
N SER A 164 2.08 18.89 -2.46
CA SER A 164 1.62 19.72 -3.59
C SER A 164 2.75 20.32 -4.44
N GLN A 165 3.97 20.41 -3.92
CA GLN A 165 5.13 20.88 -4.69
C GLN A 165 5.78 19.76 -5.51
N VAL A 166 5.61 18.50 -5.12
CA VAL A 166 6.27 17.34 -5.74
C VAL A 166 5.27 16.41 -6.45
N SER A 167 3.99 16.71 -6.36
CA SER A 167 2.92 16.00 -7.07
C SER A 167 2.00 16.98 -7.79
N LYS A 168 1.29 16.47 -8.79
CA LYS A 168 0.21 17.19 -9.47
C LYS A 168 -1.18 16.85 -8.91
N GLY A 169 -1.25 15.83 -8.09
CA GLY A 169 -2.47 15.37 -7.43
C GLY A 169 -2.35 13.93 -6.94
N ILE A 170 -3.37 13.52 -6.19
CA ILE A 170 -3.55 12.18 -5.68
C ILE A 170 -4.82 11.61 -6.30
N ASP A 171 -4.76 10.36 -6.74
CA ASP A 171 -5.88 9.61 -7.29
C ASP A 171 -6.02 8.28 -6.54
N ILE A 172 -7.25 7.82 -6.36
CA ILE A 172 -7.53 6.51 -5.76
C ILE A 172 -7.97 5.58 -6.88
N ARG A 173 -7.21 4.52 -7.10
CA ARG A 173 -7.51 3.48 -8.08
C ARG A 173 -7.83 2.19 -7.38
N TRP A 174 -8.79 1.47 -7.92
CA TRP A 174 -9.13 0.13 -7.47
C TRP A 174 -8.27 -0.87 -8.25
N GLU A 175 -7.47 -1.64 -7.54
CA GLU A 175 -6.55 -2.61 -8.14
C GLU A 175 -6.77 -4.00 -7.55
N GLU A 176 -6.44 -5.01 -8.35
CA GLU A 176 -6.46 -6.40 -7.91
C GLU A 176 -5.28 -6.67 -6.96
N PRO A 177 -5.51 -7.07 -5.70
CA PRO A 177 -4.41 -7.37 -4.77
C PRO A 177 -3.62 -8.60 -5.20
N VAL A 178 -4.28 -9.54 -5.90
CA VAL A 178 -3.67 -10.78 -6.39
C VAL A 178 -4.07 -11.01 -7.83
N VAL A 179 -3.10 -11.21 -8.71
CA VAL A 179 -3.33 -11.58 -10.11
C VAL A 179 -2.71 -12.95 -10.38
N VAL A 180 -3.55 -13.94 -10.61
CA VAL A 180 -3.10 -15.28 -10.98
C VAL A 180 -2.89 -15.34 -12.50
N ARG A 181 -1.79 -16.00 -12.92
CA ARG A 181 -1.48 -16.22 -14.34
C ARG A 181 -1.25 -17.69 -14.61
N TYR A 182 -1.76 -18.15 -15.76
CA TYR A 182 -1.49 -19.46 -16.30
C TYR A 182 -1.07 -19.33 -17.77
N ASN A 183 0.07 -19.89 -18.13
CA ASN A 183 0.68 -19.76 -19.47
C ASN A 183 0.77 -18.30 -19.96
N GLY A 184 1.14 -17.37 -19.06
CA GLY A 184 1.30 -15.96 -19.38
C GLY A 184 -0.01 -15.14 -19.45
N GLN A 185 -1.17 -15.79 -19.52
CA GLN A 185 -2.48 -15.13 -19.50
C GLN A 185 -2.99 -15.00 -18.08
N ARG A 186 -3.82 -13.97 -17.82
CA ARG A 186 -4.55 -13.86 -16.54
C ARG A 186 -5.56 -14.99 -16.44
N GLN A 187 -5.65 -15.58 -15.26
CA GLN A 187 -6.60 -16.63 -14.95
C GLN A 187 -7.35 -16.27 -13.68
N GLN A 188 -8.67 -16.35 -13.74
CA GLN A 188 -9.53 -16.28 -12.56
C GLN A 188 -10.26 -17.61 -12.39
N ARG A 189 -10.29 -18.12 -11.17
CA ARG A 189 -10.91 -19.40 -10.86
C ARG A 189 -12.08 -19.23 -9.92
N LEU A 190 -13.19 -19.82 -10.29
CA LEU A 190 -14.30 -20.07 -9.41
C LEU A 190 -14.09 -21.44 -8.77
N GLN A 191 -14.11 -21.49 -7.46
CA GLN A 191 -13.82 -22.67 -6.66
C GLN A 191 -15.03 -23.00 -5.79
N CYS A 192 -15.42 -24.27 -5.74
CA CYS A 192 -16.53 -24.72 -4.90
C CYS A 192 -16.35 -26.17 -4.43
N SER A 193 -17.19 -26.57 -3.50
CA SER A 193 -17.25 -27.94 -3.00
C SER A 193 -18.61 -28.56 -3.36
N PRO A 194 -18.70 -29.87 -3.58
CA PRO A 194 -19.98 -30.52 -3.69
C PRO A 194 -20.74 -30.38 -2.36
N ALA A 195 -22.06 -30.29 -2.42
CA ALA A 195 -22.96 -30.22 -1.26
C ALA A 195 -23.00 -31.53 -0.48
#